data_4301b35c5cc4f1d36ec9a565cbee43ef
#
_entry.id   4301b35c5cc4f1d36ec9a565cbee43ef
#
_cell.length_a   1.000
_cell.length_b   1.000
_cell.length_c   1.000
_cell.angle_alpha   90.00
_cell.angle_beta   90.00
_cell.angle_gamma   90.00
#
_symmetry.space_group_name_H-M   'P 1'
#
loop_
_entity.id
_entity.type
_entity.pdbx_description
1 polymer ?
#
loop_
_entity_poly.entity_id
_entity_poly.type
_entity_poly.pdbx_seq_one_letter_code
_entity_poly.pdbx_strand_id
1 'polypeptide(L)'
;MRQAPLPESFRYTGGSLFMKIAFTAAGTTPESPLDVRFGRAAYFLVFDPETKTWETVENTQNLNAAQGAGIQSAQNVIRSGARFVITGGHCGPKAFEVLRVAGVKVYVSAAPSVAEALRLFQAGELEWVEAADVEGHWA
;
A
#
# COMPACT_ATOMS: atom_id res chain seq x y z
N MET A 1 -6.22 18.74 2.88
CA MET A 1 -5.91 17.45 3.04
C MET A 1 -5.49 17.18 4.39
N ARG A 2 -5.85 16.08 4.90
CA ARG A 2 -5.61 15.88 6.22
C ARG A 2 -4.55 14.88 6.43
N GLN A 3 -3.71 15.12 7.37
CA GLN A 3 -2.86 14.11 7.87
C GLN A 3 -3.71 13.11 8.56
N ALA A 4 -3.40 11.88 8.40
CA ALA A 4 -4.16 10.82 9.00
C ALA A 4 -3.29 10.12 10.03
N PRO A 5 -3.18 10.69 11.22
CA PRO A 5 -2.47 9.95 12.25
C PRO A 5 -3.16 8.62 12.43
N LEU A 6 -2.42 7.65 12.84
CA LEU A 6 -3.00 6.34 13.05
C LEU A 6 -4.14 6.45 14.05
N PRO A 7 -5.27 5.80 13.77
CA PRO A 7 -6.38 5.83 14.70
C PRO A 7 -5.94 5.33 16.06
N GLU A 8 -6.60 5.84 17.07
CA GLU A 8 -6.30 5.37 18.40
C GLU A 8 -6.51 3.87 18.52
N SER A 9 -7.56 3.36 17.90
CA SER A 9 -7.81 1.94 17.92
C SER A 9 -6.67 1.17 17.28
N PHE A 10 -6.04 1.74 16.27
CA PHE A 10 -4.90 1.09 15.64
C PHE A 10 -3.75 0.96 16.62
N ARG A 11 -3.59 1.92 17.51
CA ARG A 11 -2.48 1.89 18.44
C ARG A 11 -2.73 1.04 19.67
N TYR A 12 -3.98 0.89 20.05
CA TYR A 12 -4.27 0.30 21.35
C TYR A 12 -5.06 -0.99 21.29
N THR A 13 -5.64 -1.30 20.16
CA THR A 13 -6.34 -2.55 20.00
C THR A 13 -5.35 -3.58 19.51
N GLY A 14 -5.23 -4.67 20.20
CA GLY A 14 -4.23 -5.66 19.85
C GLY A 14 -4.24 -6.03 18.39
N GLY A 15 -5.40 -6.30 17.82
CA GLY A 15 -5.45 -6.66 16.42
C GLY A 15 -4.97 -5.54 15.51
N SER A 16 -5.31 -4.30 15.87
CA SER A 16 -4.91 -3.17 15.05
C SER A 16 -3.42 -2.94 15.07
N LEU A 17 -2.79 -3.19 16.20
CA LEU A 17 -1.36 -2.96 16.32
C LEU A 17 -0.56 -3.88 15.43
N PHE A 18 -1.16 -4.98 15.01
CA PHE A 18 -0.43 -6.01 14.28
C PHE A 18 -0.91 -6.16 12.86
N MET A 19 -1.65 -5.18 12.37
CA MET A 19 -2.09 -5.23 10.99
C MET A 19 -0.92 -5.00 10.05
N LYS A 20 -0.85 -5.81 9.01
CA LYS A 20 0.24 -5.74 8.05
C LYS A 20 0.05 -4.57 7.10
N ILE A 21 1.17 -4.07 6.62
CA ILE A 21 1.23 -2.93 5.72
C ILE A 21 1.94 -3.36 4.45
N ALA A 22 1.31 -3.16 3.29
CA ALA A 22 1.92 -3.49 2.01
C ALA A 22 2.42 -2.21 1.35
N PHE A 23 3.53 -2.33 0.63
CA PHE A 23 4.14 -1.20 -0.07
C PHE A 23 4.37 -1.60 -1.51
N THR A 24 4.01 -0.71 -2.45
CA THR A 24 4.40 -0.93 -3.84
C THR A 24 5.91 -0.75 -3.92
N ALA A 25 6.60 -1.72 -4.48
CA ALA A 25 8.05 -1.68 -4.46
C ALA A 25 8.62 -2.05 -5.82
N ALA A 26 9.71 -1.38 -6.16
CA ALA A 26 10.43 -1.67 -7.39
C ALA A 26 11.42 -2.79 -7.21
N GLY A 27 11.69 -3.19 -5.98
CA GLY A 27 12.62 -4.26 -5.68
C GLY A 27 12.16 -5.05 -4.47
N THR A 28 13.06 -5.84 -3.92
CA THR A 28 12.70 -6.83 -2.92
C THR A 28 13.23 -6.53 -1.53
N THR A 29 13.80 -5.36 -1.32
CA THR A 29 14.30 -4.99 0.00
C THR A 29 13.66 -3.69 0.45
N PRO A 30 13.64 -3.42 1.76
CA PRO A 30 13.05 -2.18 2.25
C PRO A 30 13.74 -0.92 1.74
N GLU A 31 14.97 -1.03 1.27
CA GLU A 31 15.66 0.10 0.68
C GLU A 31 15.22 0.39 -0.74
N SER A 32 14.43 -0.49 -1.32
CA SER A 32 13.95 -0.30 -2.68
C SER A 32 13.06 0.93 -2.77
N PRO A 33 13.06 1.60 -3.93
CA PRO A 33 12.12 2.69 -4.15
C PRO A 33 10.69 2.19 -4.13
N LEU A 34 9.78 3.07 -3.73
CA LEU A 34 8.37 2.81 -3.94
C LEU A 34 8.10 2.81 -5.45
N ASP A 35 7.24 1.91 -5.88
CA ASP A 35 6.81 1.94 -7.27
C ASP A 35 5.66 2.95 -7.36
N VAL A 36 5.70 3.80 -8.39
CA VAL A 36 4.67 4.82 -8.56
C VAL A 36 3.41 4.26 -9.19
N ARG A 37 3.43 2.99 -9.60
CA ARG A 37 2.29 2.36 -10.22
C ARG A 37 1.77 1.27 -9.32
N PHE A 38 0.53 1.37 -8.90
CA PHE A 38 -0.01 0.34 -8.05
C PHE A 38 -0.24 -0.96 -8.84
N GLY A 39 -0.95 -0.85 -9.94
CA GLY A 39 -1.35 -2.05 -10.68
C GLY A 39 -0.20 -2.76 -11.36
N ARG A 40 0.88 -2.04 -11.63
CA ARG A 40 2.01 -2.61 -12.33
C ARG A 40 3.27 -2.57 -11.50
N ALA A 41 3.11 -2.52 -10.20
CA ALA A 41 4.26 -2.62 -9.31
C ALA A 41 4.90 -3.99 -9.49
N ALA A 42 6.20 -4.03 -9.43
CA ALA A 42 6.90 -5.31 -9.58
C ALA A 42 6.66 -6.19 -8.37
N TYR A 43 6.65 -5.60 -7.19
CA TYR A 43 6.50 -6.35 -5.95
C TYR A 43 5.65 -5.58 -4.97
N PHE A 44 5.07 -6.29 -4.03
CA PHE A 44 4.58 -5.68 -2.80
C PHE A 44 5.43 -6.19 -1.67
N LEU A 45 6.01 -5.27 -0.91
CA LEU A 45 6.71 -5.64 0.31
C LEU A 45 5.73 -5.47 1.46
N VAL A 46 5.57 -6.51 2.25
CA VAL A 46 4.58 -6.52 3.32
C VAL A 46 5.30 -6.58 4.64
N PHE A 47 5.05 -5.59 5.48
CA PHE A 47 5.67 -5.49 6.79
C PHE A 47 4.68 -5.97 7.85
N ASP A 48 5.15 -6.85 8.71
CA ASP A 48 4.38 -7.32 9.84
C ASP A 48 4.88 -6.61 11.09
N PRO A 49 4.10 -5.69 11.66
CA PRO A 49 4.58 -4.94 12.83
C PRO A 49 4.72 -5.80 14.07
N GLU A 50 4.03 -6.93 14.13
CA GLU A 50 4.13 -7.78 15.30
C GLU A 50 5.47 -8.48 15.37
N THR A 51 5.90 -9.04 14.25
CA THR A 51 7.17 -9.77 14.20
C THR A 51 8.30 -8.91 13.67
N LYS A 52 7.97 -7.73 13.12
CA LYS A 52 8.94 -6.82 12.52
C LYS A 52 9.68 -7.48 11.37
N THR A 53 8.98 -8.28 10.60
CA THR A 53 9.55 -8.97 9.46
C THR A 53 8.90 -8.51 8.17
N TRP A 54 9.59 -8.75 7.07
CA TRP A 54 9.13 -8.38 5.75
C TRP A 54 8.87 -9.62 4.92
N GLU A 55 7.84 -9.54 4.11
CA GLU A 55 7.53 -10.59 3.15
C GLU A 55 7.46 -9.95 1.77
N THR A 56 7.99 -10.63 0.76
CA THR A 56 7.93 -10.16 -0.62
C THR A 56 6.83 -10.91 -1.34
N VAL A 57 5.91 -10.14 -1.92
CA VAL A 57 4.84 -10.71 -2.72
C VAL A 57 5.11 -10.31 -4.17
N GLU A 58 5.31 -11.29 -5.03
CA GLU A 58 5.56 -11.01 -6.42
C GLU A 58 4.31 -10.53 -7.11
N ASN A 59 4.45 -9.50 -7.93
CA ASN A 59 3.36 -8.96 -8.71
C ASN A 59 3.80 -8.82 -10.17
N THR A 60 4.91 -9.47 -10.51
CA THR A 60 5.51 -9.30 -11.82
C THR A 60 4.62 -9.81 -12.94
N GLN A 61 3.73 -10.74 -12.65
CA GLN A 61 2.81 -11.23 -13.67
C GLN A 61 1.91 -10.13 -14.20
N ASN A 62 1.80 -9.01 -13.49
CA ASN A 62 0.95 -7.91 -13.90
C ASN A 62 1.70 -6.81 -14.63
N LEU A 63 3.01 -6.93 -14.76
CA LEU A 63 3.78 -5.86 -15.39
C LEU A 63 3.36 -5.62 -16.82
N ASN A 64 3.04 -6.68 -17.55
CA ASN A 64 2.68 -6.57 -18.95
C ASN A 64 1.26 -7.02 -19.21
N ALA A 65 0.43 -7.08 -18.19
CA ALA A 65 -0.96 -7.48 -18.37
C ALA A 65 -1.67 -6.47 -19.25
N ALA A 66 -2.46 -6.98 -20.17
CA ALA A 66 -3.20 -6.11 -21.08
C ALA A 66 -4.26 -5.32 -20.32
N GLN A 67 -4.90 -5.97 -19.35
CA GLN A 67 -5.92 -5.33 -18.55
C GLN A 67 -6.06 -6.13 -17.27
N GLY A 68 -6.74 -5.53 -16.32
CA GLY A 68 -6.99 -6.19 -15.05
C GLY A 68 -5.84 -6.16 -14.07
N ALA A 69 -4.74 -5.48 -14.42
CA ALA A 69 -3.57 -5.46 -13.54
C ALA A 69 -3.90 -4.84 -12.19
N GLY A 70 -4.68 -3.77 -12.18
CA GLY A 70 -5.00 -3.11 -10.93
C GLY A 70 -5.82 -4.00 -10.01
N ILE A 71 -6.81 -4.69 -10.56
CA ILE A 71 -7.65 -5.56 -9.75
C ILE A 71 -6.84 -6.73 -9.21
N GLN A 72 -6.01 -7.33 -10.05
CA GLN A 72 -5.20 -8.45 -9.61
C GLN A 72 -4.19 -8.03 -8.57
N SER A 73 -3.60 -6.84 -8.74
CA SER A 73 -2.67 -6.32 -7.74
C SER A 73 -3.38 -6.09 -6.41
N ALA A 74 -4.60 -5.55 -6.46
CA ALA A 74 -5.37 -5.37 -5.23
C ALA A 74 -5.64 -6.70 -4.55
N GLN A 75 -5.94 -7.73 -5.33
CA GLN A 75 -6.17 -9.06 -4.76
C GLN A 75 -4.90 -9.63 -4.15
N ASN A 76 -3.75 -9.37 -4.73
CA ASN A 76 -2.48 -9.80 -4.15
C ASN A 76 -2.27 -9.16 -2.79
N VAL A 77 -2.58 -7.87 -2.68
CA VAL A 77 -2.48 -7.16 -1.40
C VAL A 77 -3.43 -7.78 -0.37
N ILE A 78 -4.67 -8.01 -0.78
CA ILE A 78 -5.67 -8.56 0.13
C ILE A 78 -5.25 -9.94 0.62
N ARG A 79 -4.77 -10.78 -0.29
CA ARG A 79 -4.36 -12.13 0.09
C ARG A 79 -3.16 -12.14 1.01
N SER A 80 -2.34 -11.11 0.97
CA SER A 80 -1.19 -11.04 1.87
C SER A 80 -1.59 -10.79 3.31
N GLY A 81 -2.83 -10.41 3.54
CA GLY A 81 -3.29 -10.07 4.87
C GLY A 81 -3.09 -8.62 5.25
N ALA A 82 -2.59 -7.82 4.32
CA ALA A 82 -2.36 -6.40 4.62
C ALA A 82 -3.68 -5.67 4.77
N ARG A 83 -3.72 -4.74 5.69
CA ARG A 83 -4.88 -3.87 5.89
C ARG A 83 -4.60 -2.45 5.50
N PHE A 84 -3.36 -2.14 5.20
CA PHE A 84 -2.94 -0.84 4.71
C PHE A 84 -2.05 -1.08 3.51
N VAL A 85 -2.15 -0.20 2.52
CA VAL A 85 -1.21 -0.24 1.40
C VAL A 85 -0.71 1.16 1.15
N ILE A 86 0.59 1.27 0.96
CA ILE A 86 1.23 2.54 0.69
C ILE A 86 1.80 2.45 -0.71
N THR A 87 1.36 3.34 -1.58
CA THR A 87 1.79 3.34 -2.97
C THR A 87 2.53 4.62 -3.28
N GLY A 88 3.48 4.52 -4.18
CA GLY A 88 4.23 5.68 -4.62
C GLY A 88 3.46 6.61 -5.54
N GLY A 89 2.30 6.20 -5.99
CA GLY A 89 1.49 7.03 -6.86
C GLY A 89 0.14 6.43 -7.11
N HIS A 90 -0.27 6.46 -8.35
CA HIS A 90 -1.62 6.10 -8.74
C HIS A 90 -2.13 4.78 -8.21
N CYS A 91 -3.34 4.81 -7.67
CA CYS A 91 -4.15 3.61 -7.48
C CYS A 91 -5.45 3.87 -8.23
N GLY A 92 -5.63 3.23 -9.36
CA GLY A 92 -6.79 3.49 -10.22
C GLY A 92 -8.10 3.17 -9.52
N PRO A 93 -9.21 3.61 -10.10
CA PRO A 93 -10.51 3.50 -9.42
C PRO A 93 -10.96 2.07 -9.18
N LYS A 94 -10.69 1.16 -10.10
CA LYS A 94 -11.12 -0.22 -9.91
C LYS A 94 -10.34 -0.90 -8.81
N ALA A 95 -9.02 -0.70 -8.79
CA ALA A 95 -8.19 -1.26 -7.74
C ALA A 95 -8.57 -0.66 -6.38
N PHE A 96 -8.78 0.64 -6.36
CA PHE A 96 -9.15 1.32 -5.13
C PHE A 96 -10.44 0.74 -4.56
N GLU A 97 -11.44 0.50 -5.43
CA GLU A 97 -12.71 0.00 -4.96
C GLU A 97 -12.58 -1.42 -4.41
N VAL A 98 -11.78 -2.26 -5.04
CA VAL A 98 -11.55 -3.61 -4.55
C VAL A 98 -10.92 -3.56 -3.16
N LEU A 99 -9.93 -2.69 -2.98
CA LEU A 99 -9.28 -2.55 -1.70
C LEU A 99 -10.23 -2.00 -0.64
N ARG A 100 -11.02 -0.99 -1.02
CA ARG A 100 -11.95 -0.38 -0.08
C ARG A 100 -12.96 -1.38 0.44
N VAL A 101 -13.52 -2.18 -0.46
CA VAL A 101 -14.52 -3.17 -0.06
C VAL A 101 -13.91 -4.20 0.88
N ALA A 102 -12.65 -4.50 0.71
CA ALA A 102 -11.96 -5.47 1.55
C ALA A 102 -11.44 -4.86 2.86
N GLY A 103 -11.66 -3.57 3.05
CA GLY A 103 -11.24 -2.93 4.30
C GLY A 103 -9.79 -2.50 4.32
N VAL A 104 -9.15 -2.42 3.16
CA VAL A 104 -7.76 -1.99 3.07
C VAL A 104 -7.72 -0.50 2.80
N LYS A 105 -6.97 0.23 3.62
CA LYS A 105 -6.83 1.67 3.45
C LYS A 105 -5.61 1.97 2.60
N VAL A 106 -5.75 2.96 1.72
CA VAL A 106 -4.72 3.30 0.75
C VAL A 106 -4.07 4.62 1.15
N TYR A 107 -2.76 4.64 1.18
CA TYR A 107 -1.97 5.84 1.44
C TYR A 107 -1.04 6.07 0.27
N VAL A 108 -0.69 7.32 0.05
CA VAL A 108 0.26 7.70 -1.00
C VAL A 108 1.46 8.36 -0.34
N SER A 109 2.63 8.03 -0.83
CA SER A 109 3.86 8.60 -0.29
C SER A 109 4.84 8.89 -1.41
N ALA A 110 5.53 10.00 -1.28
CA ALA A 110 6.63 10.34 -2.19
C ALA A 110 7.98 10.00 -1.60
N ALA A 111 8.00 9.18 -0.56
CA ALA A 111 9.24 8.82 0.10
C ALA A 111 10.18 8.11 -0.87
N PRO A 112 11.49 8.27 -0.69
CA PRO A 112 12.45 7.67 -1.63
C PRO A 112 12.57 6.15 -1.51
N SER A 113 12.12 5.57 -0.41
CA SER A 113 12.23 4.14 -0.22
C SER A 113 11.06 3.60 0.58
N VAL A 114 10.89 2.29 0.51
CA VAL A 114 9.87 1.61 1.29
C VAL A 114 10.11 1.83 2.79
N ALA A 115 11.36 1.73 3.22
CA ALA A 115 11.67 1.90 4.64
C ALA A 115 11.30 3.31 5.13
N GLU A 116 11.58 4.33 4.31
CA GLU A 116 11.22 5.68 4.70
C GLU A 116 9.70 5.86 4.73
N ALA A 117 9.00 5.25 3.78
CA ALA A 117 7.55 5.31 3.76
C ALA A 117 6.97 4.66 5.02
N LEU A 118 7.57 3.57 5.46
CA LEU A 118 7.13 2.93 6.70
C LEU A 118 7.34 3.86 7.89
N ARG A 119 8.48 4.52 7.94
CA ARG A 119 8.75 5.45 9.03
C ARG A 119 7.71 6.56 9.07
N LEU A 120 7.41 7.13 7.90
CA LEU A 120 6.41 8.19 7.82
C LEU A 120 5.03 7.69 8.21
N PHE A 121 4.70 6.49 7.77
CA PHE A 121 3.41 5.91 8.11
C PHE A 121 3.27 5.72 9.62
N GLN A 122 4.30 5.19 10.26
CA GLN A 122 4.26 4.95 11.69
C GLN A 122 4.26 6.24 12.49
N ALA A 123 4.79 7.31 11.90
CA ALA A 123 4.77 8.61 12.54
C ALA A 123 3.45 9.35 12.33
N GLY A 124 2.54 8.77 11.56
CA GLY A 124 1.26 9.40 11.30
C GLY A 124 1.36 10.56 10.32
N GLU A 125 2.37 10.55 9.46
CA GLU A 125 2.63 11.68 8.57
C GLU A 125 2.16 11.45 7.13
N LEU A 126 1.55 10.33 6.85
CA LEU A 126 1.03 10.09 5.51
C LEU A 126 -0.45 10.40 5.46
N GLU A 127 -0.90 10.80 4.28
CA GLU A 127 -2.31 11.07 4.05
C GLU A 127 -2.95 9.86 3.42
N TRP A 128 -4.14 9.52 3.85
CA TRP A 128 -4.81 8.41 3.22
C TRP A 128 -5.75 8.93 2.13
N VAL A 129 -6.07 8.03 1.21
CA VAL A 129 -6.94 8.31 0.10
C VAL A 129 -8.35 7.89 0.50
N GLU A 130 -9.28 8.85 0.52
CA GLU A 130 -10.63 8.57 0.98
C GLU A 130 -11.57 8.20 -0.16
N ALA A 131 -11.17 8.50 -1.40
CA ALA A 131 -11.96 8.17 -2.56
C ALA A 131 -11.01 7.95 -3.71
N ALA A 132 -11.44 7.12 -4.67
CA ALA A 132 -10.62 6.88 -5.83
C ALA A 132 -10.35 8.17 -6.55
N ASP A 133 -9.14 8.33 -7.01
CA ASP A 133 -8.78 9.45 -7.84
C ASP A 133 -9.04 9.04 -9.28
N VAL A 134 -9.98 9.68 -9.89
CA VAL A 134 -10.41 9.21 -11.19
C VAL A 134 -10.14 10.19 -12.29
N GLU A 135 -9.76 11.40 -11.98
CA GLU A 135 -9.70 12.39 -13.02
C GLU A 135 -8.39 13.11 -13.05
N GLY A 136 -7.35 12.38 -12.79
CA GLY A 136 -6.06 12.99 -12.89
C GLY A 136 -5.64 13.74 -11.65
N HIS A 137 -6.36 13.59 -10.57
CA HIS A 137 -5.89 14.18 -9.33
C HIS A 137 -4.54 13.63 -8.93
N TRP A 138 -4.26 12.44 -9.38
CA TRP A 138 -3.00 11.81 -9.10
C TRP A 138 -1.91 12.24 -10.06
N ALA A 139 -2.30 12.87 -11.10
CA ALA A 139 -1.35 13.24 -12.13
C ALA A 139 -0.46 14.38 -11.64
#